data_20b90422ac073df9e484c47c095f8fb0
#
_entry.id   20b90422ac073df9e484c47c095f8fb0
#
_cell.length_a   1.000
_cell.length_b   1.000
_cell.length_c   1.000
_cell.angle_alpha   90.00
_cell.angle_beta   90.00
_cell.angle_gamma   90.00
#
_symmetry.space_group_name_H-M   'P 1'
#
loop_
_entity.id
_entity.type
_entity.pdbx_description
1 polymer ?
#
loop_
_entity_poly.entity_id
_entity_poly.type
_entity_poly.pdbx_seq_one_letter_code
_entity_poly.pdbx_strand_id
1 'polypeptide(L)'
;MEKKNNKKGLIALAVVLVLAIAALIIWQVNKPETQQGGKEITVNVTHLDGDEVSYTISTDEEYLRGALEQEDLIEGTESEYGLYVTTVDGETADDSKQEWWGYSVNGEFAELGVDSQPVADGDVYDFVLNVGW
;
A
#
# COMPACT_ATOMS: atom_id res chain seq x y z
N MET A 1 5.70 -32.48 -45.32
CA MET A 1 6.79 -32.50 -44.36
C MET A 1 6.95 -31.15 -43.69
N GLU A 2 7.15 -30.11 -44.47
CA GLU A 2 7.28 -28.77 -43.89
C GLU A 2 6.09 -28.41 -43.07
N LYS A 3 4.90 -28.79 -43.49
CA LYS A 3 3.71 -28.46 -42.73
C LYS A 3 3.72 -29.07 -41.37
N LYS A 4 4.20 -30.29 -41.23
CA LYS A 4 4.34 -30.92 -39.90
C LYS A 4 5.31 -30.15 -39.01
N ASN A 5 6.43 -29.74 -39.57
CA ASN A 5 7.42 -28.99 -38.81
C ASN A 5 6.87 -27.65 -38.39
N ASN A 6 6.12 -26.99 -39.29
CA ASN A 6 5.52 -25.71 -38.97
C ASN A 6 4.48 -25.85 -37.86
N LYS A 7 3.68 -26.92 -37.94
CA LYS A 7 2.69 -27.17 -36.91
C LYS A 7 3.33 -27.42 -35.56
N LYS A 8 4.42 -28.17 -35.55
CA LYS A 8 5.13 -28.41 -34.28
C LYS A 8 5.69 -27.11 -33.70
N GLY A 9 6.22 -26.25 -34.54
CA GLY A 9 6.69 -24.96 -34.11
C GLY A 9 5.59 -24.08 -33.55
N LEU A 10 4.46 -24.07 -34.22
CA LEU A 10 3.30 -23.30 -33.76
C LEU A 10 2.76 -23.82 -32.44
N ILE A 11 2.69 -25.15 -32.31
CA ILE A 11 2.22 -25.77 -31.07
C ILE A 11 3.18 -25.47 -29.93
N ALA A 12 4.48 -25.54 -30.17
CA ALA A 12 5.47 -25.24 -29.15
C ALA A 12 5.35 -23.78 -28.70
N LEU A 13 5.18 -22.86 -29.64
CA LEU A 13 5.00 -21.46 -29.31
C LEU A 13 3.73 -21.22 -28.50
N ALA A 14 2.64 -21.87 -28.89
CA ALA A 14 1.38 -21.74 -28.16
C ALA A 14 1.50 -22.29 -26.75
N VAL A 15 2.20 -23.40 -26.57
CA VAL A 15 2.43 -23.98 -25.24
C VAL A 15 3.24 -23.03 -24.38
N VAL A 16 4.27 -22.40 -24.92
CA VAL A 16 5.10 -21.45 -24.17
C VAL A 16 4.25 -20.26 -23.74
N LEU A 17 3.39 -19.73 -24.62
CA LEU A 17 2.51 -18.63 -24.26
C LEU A 17 1.52 -19.01 -23.17
N VAL A 18 0.94 -20.19 -23.26
CA VAL A 18 0.01 -20.68 -22.24
C VAL A 18 0.69 -20.84 -20.91
N LEU A 19 1.91 -21.37 -20.89
CA LEU A 19 2.67 -21.54 -19.66
C LEU A 19 3.03 -20.17 -19.05
N ALA A 20 3.37 -19.20 -19.86
CA ALA A 20 3.67 -17.86 -19.37
C ALA A 20 2.45 -17.23 -18.72
N ILE A 21 1.29 -17.34 -19.37
CA ILE A 21 0.04 -16.82 -18.82
C ILE A 21 -0.32 -17.56 -17.53
N ALA A 22 -0.19 -18.88 -17.52
CA ALA A 22 -0.47 -19.66 -16.32
C ALA A 22 0.45 -19.26 -15.17
N ALA A 23 1.71 -19.03 -15.45
CA ALA A 23 2.66 -18.59 -14.43
C ALA A 23 2.26 -17.23 -13.84
N LEU A 24 1.83 -16.30 -14.69
CA LEU A 24 1.35 -15.01 -14.23
C LEU A 24 0.10 -15.13 -13.36
N ILE A 25 -0.84 -15.97 -13.77
CA ILE A 25 -2.05 -16.19 -13.00
C ILE A 25 -1.73 -16.84 -11.66
N ILE A 26 -0.87 -17.85 -11.64
CA ILE A 26 -0.45 -18.50 -10.41
C ILE A 26 0.24 -17.51 -9.49
N TRP A 27 1.12 -16.68 -10.04
CA TRP A 27 1.80 -15.67 -9.26
C TRP A 27 0.82 -14.69 -8.62
N GLN A 28 -0.17 -14.24 -9.39
CA GLN A 28 -1.22 -13.37 -8.89
C GLN A 28 -2.04 -14.02 -7.79
N VAL A 29 -2.42 -15.28 -8.00
CA VAL A 29 -3.26 -16.03 -7.06
C VAL A 29 -2.49 -16.40 -5.81
N ASN A 30 -1.24 -16.79 -5.94
CA ASN A 30 -0.41 -17.22 -4.82
C ASN A 30 0.28 -16.09 -4.09
N LYS A 31 0.12 -14.88 -4.58
CA LYS A 31 0.59 -13.72 -3.85
C LYS A 31 -0.09 -13.68 -2.48
N PRO A 32 -0.21 -12.59 -1.95
CA PRO A 32 -0.74 -12.43 -0.61
C PRO A 32 -2.17 -12.88 -0.42
N GLU A 33 -2.94 -12.83 -1.47
CA GLU A 33 -4.36 -13.14 -1.31
C GLU A 33 -4.62 -14.58 -0.93
N THR A 34 -3.81 -15.49 -1.41
CA THR A 34 -3.92 -16.86 -0.96
C THR A 34 -3.52 -16.98 0.48
N GLN A 35 -2.98 -15.92 1.01
CA GLN A 35 -2.54 -15.81 2.37
C GLN A 35 -3.38 -14.77 3.07
N GLN A 36 -4.68 -15.04 3.11
CA GLN A 36 -5.58 -14.23 3.91
C GLN A 36 -5.79 -12.81 3.40
N GLY A 37 -6.11 -12.71 2.13
CA GLY A 37 -6.51 -11.47 1.56
C GLY A 37 -5.40 -10.44 1.41
N GLY A 38 -4.16 -10.88 1.53
CA GLY A 38 -3.02 -10.00 1.48
C GLY A 38 -3.12 -8.89 0.45
N LYS A 39 -3.02 -7.69 0.95
CA LYS A 39 -3.06 -6.48 0.15
C LYS A 39 -1.66 -5.91 0.13
N GLU A 40 -1.31 -5.26 -0.95
CA GLU A 40 -0.06 -4.53 -1.03
C GLU A 40 -0.40 -3.07 -1.22
N ILE A 41 0.10 -2.24 -0.32
CA ILE A 41 -0.14 -0.80 -0.37
C ILE A 41 1.19 -0.07 -0.36
N THR A 42 1.16 1.17 -0.84
CA THR A 42 2.31 2.06 -0.80
C THR A 42 2.02 3.18 0.18
N VAL A 43 2.96 3.47 1.05
CA VAL A 43 2.85 4.59 2.00
C VAL A 43 4.04 5.51 1.77
N ASN A 44 3.75 6.73 1.37
CA ASN A 44 4.76 7.76 1.17
C ASN A 44 4.68 8.72 2.35
N VAL A 45 5.83 9.10 2.88
CA VAL A 45 5.90 10.01 4.02
C VAL A 45 6.74 11.20 3.63
N THR A 46 6.18 12.40 3.77
CA THR A 46 6.92 13.64 3.54
C THR A 46 7.13 14.31 4.89
N HIS A 47 8.37 14.39 5.29
CA HIS A 47 8.78 15.00 6.55
C HIS A 47 8.78 16.52 6.46
N LEU A 48 8.89 17.18 7.61
CA LEU A 48 8.86 18.65 7.69
C LEU A 48 9.95 19.31 6.84
N ASP A 49 11.11 18.69 6.74
CA ASP A 49 12.22 19.21 5.94
C ASP A 49 12.08 18.93 4.44
N GLY A 50 11.00 18.26 4.03
CA GLY A 50 10.76 17.92 2.65
C GLY A 50 11.29 16.56 2.23
N ASP A 51 11.92 15.83 3.14
CA ASP A 51 12.41 14.48 2.86
C ASP A 51 11.23 13.55 2.63
N GLU A 52 11.31 12.75 1.57
CA GLU A 52 10.27 11.79 1.23
C GLU A 52 10.79 10.37 1.36
N VAL A 53 10.00 9.53 2.04
CA VAL A 53 10.30 8.12 2.21
C VAL A 53 9.12 7.31 1.72
N SER A 54 9.38 6.20 1.04
CA SER A 54 8.33 5.34 0.50
C SER A 54 8.44 3.95 1.09
N TYR A 55 7.30 3.40 1.48
CA TYR A 55 7.21 2.05 2.01
C TYR A 55 6.22 1.24 1.19
N THR A 56 6.57 0.00 0.91
CA THR A 56 5.63 -0.96 0.34
C THR A 56 5.27 -1.92 1.46
N ILE A 57 3.99 -2.02 1.77
CA ILE A 57 3.51 -2.81 2.90
C ILE A 57 2.56 -3.88 2.41
N SER A 58 2.82 -5.12 2.82
CA SER A 58 1.90 -6.23 2.60
C SER A 58 1.12 -6.43 3.90
N THR A 59 -0.19 -6.45 3.82
CA THR A 59 -1.03 -6.52 5.00
C THR A 59 -2.33 -7.26 4.76
N ASP A 60 -2.82 -7.90 5.81
CA ASP A 60 -4.15 -8.51 5.84
C ASP A 60 -5.14 -7.59 6.53
N GLU A 61 -4.68 -6.48 7.09
CA GLU A 61 -5.51 -5.61 7.89
C GLU A 61 -6.63 -4.99 7.07
N GLU A 62 -7.78 -4.85 7.68
CA GLU A 62 -8.95 -4.26 7.04
C GLU A 62 -8.85 -2.75 6.99
N TYR A 63 -8.23 -2.15 7.99
CA TYR A 63 -8.13 -0.70 8.13
C TYR A 63 -6.69 -0.24 8.16
N LEU A 64 -6.50 0.99 7.72
CA LEU A 64 -5.17 1.58 7.55
C LEU A 64 -4.37 1.59 8.85
N ARG A 65 -5.02 1.87 9.98
CA ARG A 65 -4.34 1.86 11.27
C ARG A 65 -3.57 0.57 11.52
N GLY A 66 -4.24 -0.57 11.32
CA GLY A 66 -3.59 -1.87 11.55
C GLY A 66 -2.39 -2.08 10.64
N ALA A 67 -2.52 -1.71 9.38
CA ALA A 67 -1.44 -1.84 8.41
C ALA A 67 -0.23 -1.00 8.79
N LEU A 68 -0.45 0.22 9.27
CA LEU A 68 0.63 1.11 9.66
C LEU A 68 1.25 0.70 11.00
N GLU A 69 0.44 0.23 11.93
CA GLU A 69 0.94 -0.24 13.23
C GLU A 69 1.77 -1.51 13.09
N GLN A 70 1.42 -2.34 12.13
CA GLN A 70 2.17 -3.54 11.82
C GLN A 70 3.65 -3.22 11.50
N GLU A 71 3.91 -2.08 10.91
CA GLU A 71 5.24 -1.64 10.51
C GLU A 71 5.83 -0.57 11.46
N ASP A 72 5.17 -0.33 12.57
CA ASP A 72 5.57 0.71 13.53
C ASP A 72 5.71 2.09 12.90
N LEU A 73 4.89 2.37 11.89
CA LEU A 73 4.99 3.63 11.16
C LEU A 73 4.29 4.80 11.84
N ILE A 74 3.30 4.52 12.70
CA ILE A 74 2.53 5.59 13.33
C ILE A 74 2.45 5.43 14.83
N GLU A 75 2.34 6.55 15.52
CA GLU A 75 2.01 6.63 16.93
C GLU A 75 1.05 7.80 17.11
N GLY A 76 0.28 7.76 18.16
CA GLY A 76 -0.66 8.83 18.40
C GLY A 76 -1.37 8.68 19.72
N THR A 77 -2.41 9.48 19.89
CA THR A 77 -3.23 9.52 21.09
C THR A 77 -4.60 8.96 20.81
N GLU A 78 -5.06 8.05 21.63
CA GLU A 78 -6.42 7.51 21.49
C GLU A 78 -7.44 8.56 21.86
N SER A 79 -8.51 8.64 21.08
CA SER A 79 -9.61 9.55 21.33
C SER A 79 -10.94 8.82 21.07
N GLU A 80 -12.06 9.46 21.38
CA GLU A 80 -13.37 8.88 21.09
C GLU A 80 -13.63 8.73 19.59
N TYR A 81 -12.83 9.39 18.76
CA TYR A 81 -12.95 9.32 17.30
C TYR A 81 -11.88 8.38 16.68
N GLY A 82 -11.12 7.68 17.52
CA GLY A 82 -10.06 6.81 17.10
C GLY A 82 -8.69 7.41 17.40
N LEU A 83 -7.67 6.89 16.73
CA LEU A 83 -6.30 7.34 16.95
C LEU A 83 -6.05 8.69 16.29
N TYR A 84 -5.63 9.65 17.09
CA TYR A 84 -5.12 10.90 16.56
C TYR A 84 -3.63 10.74 16.32
N VAL A 85 -3.24 10.68 15.04
CA VAL A 85 -1.86 10.41 14.66
C VAL A 85 -0.99 11.63 14.94
N THR A 86 0.01 11.44 15.78
CA THR A 86 0.96 12.50 16.13
C THR A 86 2.35 12.26 15.55
N THR A 87 2.70 10.99 15.32
CA THR A 87 4.01 10.61 14.84
C THR A 87 3.90 9.70 13.63
N VAL A 88 4.63 10.00 12.58
CA VAL A 88 4.73 9.14 11.40
C VAL A 88 6.21 9.03 11.06
N ASP A 89 6.65 7.80 10.82
CA ASP A 89 8.03 7.51 10.45
C ASP A 89 9.04 8.19 11.40
N GLY A 90 8.72 8.14 12.68
CA GLY A 90 9.61 8.66 13.72
C GLY A 90 9.57 10.16 13.95
N GLU A 91 8.80 10.89 13.15
CA GLU A 91 8.71 12.34 13.32
C GLU A 91 7.39 12.73 13.96
N THR A 92 7.47 13.43 15.09
CA THR A 92 6.31 13.87 15.86
C THR A 92 5.95 15.31 15.50
N ALA A 93 4.67 15.52 15.20
CA ALA A 93 4.14 16.87 14.97
C ALA A 93 4.16 17.67 16.27
N ASP A 94 4.60 18.91 16.20
CA ASP A 94 4.66 19.81 17.35
C ASP A 94 3.48 20.76 17.31
N ASP A 95 2.49 20.53 18.17
CA ASP A 95 1.29 21.35 18.26
C ASP A 95 1.60 22.82 18.50
N SER A 96 2.63 23.11 19.29
CA SER A 96 3.00 24.48 19.61
C SER A 96 3.47 25.24 18.38
N LYS A 97 3.86 24.53 17.34
CA LYS A 97 4.27 25.10 16.05
C LYS A 97 3.20 24.94 15.00
N GLN A 98 2.01 24.48 15.37
CA GLN A 98 0.90 24.21 14.47
C GLN A 98 1.23 23.14 13.42
N GLU A 99 2.02 22.15 13.81
CA GLU A 99 2.34 21.01 12.95
C GLU A 99 1.28 19.94 13.11
N TRP A 100 0.97 19.28 11.99
CA TRP A 100 -0.01 18.19 12.00
C TRP A 100 0.22 17.25 10.84
N TRP A 101 -0.05 15.98 11.08
CA TRP A 101 0.04 14.97 10.03
C TRP A 101 -1.29 14.84 9.30
N GLY A 102 -1.28 15.08 7.99
CA GLY A 102 -2.40 14.81 7.13
C GLY A 102 -2.08 13.71 6.15
N TYR A 103 -3.08 13.06 5.60
CA TYR A 103 -2.83 12.06 4.59
C TYR A 103 -3.87 12.10 3.48
N SER A 104 -3.47 11.60 2.32
CA SER A 104 -4.35 11.41 1.19
C SER A 104 -4.36 9.94 0.77
N VAL A 105 -5.43 9.55 0.11
CA VAL A 105 -5.62 8.21 -0.42
C VAL A 105 -5.74 8.33 -1.92
N ASN A 106 -4.81 7.73 -2.64
CA ASN A 106 -4.81 7.77 -4.10
C ASN A 106 -4.92 9.19 -4.66
N GLY A 107 -4.25 10.14 -4.01
CA GLY A 107 -4.19 11.51 -4.45
C GLY A 107 -5.30 12.42 -3.93
N GLU A 108 -6.26 11.90 -3.18
CA GLU A 108 -7.35 12.68 -2.61
C GLU A 108 -7.22 12.78 -1.11
N PHE A 109 -7.39 13.98 -0.58
CA PHE A 109 -7.29 14.20 0.86
C PHE A 109 -8.30 13.30 1.59
N ALA A 110 -7.83 12.60 2.62
CA ALA A 110 -8.64 11.64 3.34
C ALA A 110 -9.69 12.34 4.20
N GLU A 111 -10.91 11.80 4.18
CA GLU A 111 -12.00 12.28 5.00
C GLU A 111 -12.16 11.48 6.28
N LEU A 112 -11.50 10.31 6.34
CA LEU A 112 -11.59 9.39 7.47
C LEU A 112 -10.26 9.32 8.20
N GLY A 113 -10.32 9.08 9.50
CA GLY A 113 -9.11 8.76 10.26
C GLY A 113 -8.60 7.37 9.93
N VAL A 114 -7.40 7.07 10.37
CA VAL A 114 -6.75 5.78 10.05
C VAL A 114 -7.52 4.58 10.58
N ASP A 115 -8.31 4.76 11.67
CA ASP A 115 -9.12 3.69 12.24
C ASP A 115 -10.26 3.26 11.34
N SER A 116 -10.75 4.17 10.52
CA SER A 116 -11.94 3.95 9.69
C SER A 116 -11.64 3.86 8.21
N GLN A 117 -10.39 4.11 7.81
CA GLN A 117 -10.00 4.09 6.42
C GLN A 117 -9.78 2.66 5.96
N PRO A 118 -10.64 2.12 5.08
CA PRO A 118 -10.43 0.77 4.57
C PRO A 118 -9.18 0.70 3.71
N VAL A 119 -8.54 -0.45 3.72
CA VAL A 119 -7.35 -0.71 2.92
C VAL A 119 -7.72 -1.57 1.72
N ALA A 120 -7.35 -1.13 0.54
CA ALA A 120 -7.53 -1.90 -0.69
C ALA A 120 -6.18 -2.16 -1.34
N ASP A 121 -6.07 -3.30 -1.98
CA ASP A 121 -4.85 -3.68 -2.69
C ASP A 121 -4.53 -2.63 -3.75
N GLY A 122 -3.30 -2.18 -3.78
CA GLY A 122 -2.85 -1.17 -4.74
C GLY A 122 -3.04 0.28 -4.30
N ASP A 123 -3.63 0.50 -3.12
CA ASP A 123 -3.80 1.86 -2.62
C ASP A 123 -2.46 2.55 -2.36
N VAL A 124 -2.46 3.87 -2.55
CA VAL A 124 -1.31 4.73 -2.25
C VAL A 124 -1.74 5.76 -1.22
N TYR A 125 -1.06 5.78 -0.10
CA TYR A 125 -1.31 6.71 0.99
C TYR A 125 -0.14 7.66 1.11
N ASP A 126 -0.41 8.96 1.12
CA ASP A 126 0.62 9.99 1.25
C ASP A 126 0.42 10.72 2.56
N PHE A 127 1.37 10.58 3.47
CA PHE A 127 1.37 11.29 4.74
C PHE A 127 2.30 12.48 4.63
N VAL A 128 1.82 13.64 5.02
CA VAL A 128 2.58 14.89 4.93
C VAL A 128 2.49 15.64 6.26
N LEU A 129 3.62 16.05 6.77
CA LEU A 129 3.65 16.92 7.95
C LEU A 129 3.41 18.35 7.50
N ASN A 130 2.30 18.90 7.92
CA ASN A 130 1.86 20.23 7.55
C ASN A 130 2.05 21.23 8.68
N VAL A 131 2.14 22.50 8.33
CA VAL A 131 2.25 23.60 9.29
C VAL A 131 1.12 24.58 9.03
N GLY A 132 0.40 24.91 10.08
CA GLY A 132 -0.65 25.92 10.00
C GLY A 132 -2.05 25.35 9.99
N TRP A 133 -2.93 25.98 10.77
CA TRP A 133 -4.37 25.68 10.76
C TRP A 133 -5.17 26.94 11.05
#